data_bb0561ce4015217fee636ff1aabd92dc
#
_entry.id   bb0561ce4015217fee636ff1aabd92dc
#
_cell.length_a   1.000
_cell.length_b   1.000
_cell.length_c   1.000
_cell.angle_alpha   90.00
_cell.angle_beta   90.00
_cell.angle_gamma   90.00
#
_symmetry.space_group_name_H-M   'P 1'
#
loop_
_entity.id
_entity.type
_entity.pdbx_description
1 polymer ?
#
loop_
_entity_poly.entity_id
_entity_poly.type
_entity_poly.pdbx_seq_one_letter_code
_entity_poly.pdbx_strand_id
1 'polypeptide(L)'
;MTHTMVLAILSSALIVSSCCFQAGKNLDKVTLFTMSQVDSVPYRIPALAQMKDGRVLALTDYRLCNLDIGYGRVDIHGRISSRSTRNWGSPFVIIEGTGVMGDVDCGFGDPALVVDRESGEILLMTVCGSTPYGAETTTRQNPNRVAMFRSSDNARSWQPWKEVTEEIYSLFDESSYGPIQSCFVTSGKIFQSEIIKIGSHYRIYIALTARPYGNRVIYSDDFGKTWSALGGVDALPVPWGDEAKCEELPDGSLVVSSRVWGGRYFNIYKYDDASTGAGEWGELAPSGRRVSGCYAIDNACNGELLIIPAQREVDGEAVYLALQSVPTGPQRKSVGIYYKEVKEGETPQTFAENWSGPYIVTDMLSAYSTMIQLRNGDIAFYYEESDGSSQYGYDMVYMNLQIETLTAGEYRSK
;
A
#
# COMPACT_ATOMS: atom_id res chain seq x y z
N MET A 1 55.52 44.41 34.68
CA MET A 1 54.76 44.54 33.44
C MET A 1 54.40 43.15 32.97
N THR A 2 53.24 42.67 33.36
CA THR A 2 52.70 41.34 33.03
C THR A 2 51.49 41.53 32.16
N HIS A 3 51.59 41.13 30.88
CA HIS A 3 50.48 41.16 29.94
C HIS A 3 49.66 39.85 30.06
N THR A 4 48.43 40.01 30.51
CA THR A 4 47.45 38.94 30.55
C THR A 4 46.70 38.92 29.22
N MET A 5 46.85 37.84 28.47
CA MET A 5 46.13 37.57 27.17
C MET A 5 44.82 36.90 27.50
N VAL A 6 43.70 37.56 27.19
CA VAL A 6 42.35 36.99 27.32
C VAL A 6 42.01 36.27 26.02
N LEU A 7 41.81 34.94 26.10
CA LEU A 7 41.37 34.13 25.00
C LEU A 7 39.83 34.12 24.98
N ALA A 8 39.25 34.75 23.98
CA ALA A 8 37.79 34.67 23.75
C ALA A 8 37.45 33.40 22.96
N ILE A 9 36.74 32.47 23.61
CA ILE A 9 36.21 31.29 22.97
C ILE A 9 34.83 31.67 22.37
N LEU A 10 34.74 31.77 21.04
CA LEU A 10 33.48 31.86 20.33
C LEU A 10 32.86 30.43 20.23
N SER A 11 31.84 30.16 21.01
CA SER A 11 31.00 29.00 20.86
C SER A 11 29.94 29.29 19.80
N SER A 12 30.11 28.76 18.59
CA SER A 12 29.07 28.74 17.56
C SER A 12 28.03 27.67 17.92
N ALA A 13 26.91 28.11 18.46
CA ALA A 13 25.75 27.26 18.65
C ALA A 13 25.14 27.00 17.26
N LEU A 14 25.27 25.78 16.76
CA LEU A 14 24.44 25.28 15.64
C LEU A 14 23.00 25.20 16.15
N ILE A 15 22.16 26.13 15.72
CA ILE A 15 20.71 26.02 15.84
C ILE A 15 20.26 25.04 14.77
N VAL A 16 20.08 23.79 15.17
CA VAL A 16 19.32 22.81 14.35
C VAL A 16 17.86 23.25 14.44
N SER A 17 17.42 24.02 13.46
CA SER A 17 15.99 24.33 13.29
C SER A 17 15.26 23.03 12.92
N SER A 18 14.65 22.38 13.90
CA SER A 18 13.67 21.35 13.62
C SER A 18 12.42 22.07 13.11
N CYS A 19 12.27 22.17 11.79
CA CYS A 19 11.01 22.56 11.19
C CYS A 19 9.97 21.47 11.50
N CYS A 20 9.25 21.65 12.62
CA CYS A 20 7.96 21.02 12.78
C CYS A 20 7.03 21.67 11.74
N PHE A 21 6.78 20.99 10.62
CA PHE A 21 5.73 21.39 9.70
C PHE A 21 4.39 21.34 10.44
N GLN A 22 3.77 22.50 10.62
CA GLN A 22 2.41 22.59 11.15
C GLN A 22 1.47 21.90 10.17
N ALA A 23 0.59 21.07 10.71
CA ALA A 23 -0.53 20.51 9.98
C ALA A 23 -1.26 21.62 9.19
N GLY A 24 -1.27 21.49 7.88
CA GLY A 24 -1.84 22.48 6.97
C GLY A 24 -3.33 22.69 7.28
N LYS A 25 -3.78 23.93 7.12
CA LYS A 25 -5.19 24.35 7.27
C LYS A 25 -6.09 23.42 6.45
N ASN A 26 -7.11 22.85 7.14
CA ASN A 26 -8.33 22.21 6.60
C ASN A 26 -8.22 21.78 5.12
N LEU A 27 -7.46 20.74 4.85
CA LEU A 27 -7.66 19.93 3.68
C LEU A 27 -9.03 19.27 3.85
N ASP A 28 -9.83 19.21 2.79
CA ASP A 28 -11.20 18.69 2.83
C ASP A 28 -11.18 17.18 3.16
N LYS A 29 -11.05 16.85 4.44
CA LYS A 29 -11.19 15.49 4.95
C LYS A 29 -12.64 15.04 4.84
N VAL A 30 -12.87 13.85 4.31
CA VAL A 30 -14.19 13.23 4.25
C VAL A 30 -14.13 11.88 4.94
N THR A 31 -14.84 11.72 6.05
CA THR A 31 -15.01 10.41 6.67
C THR A 31 -15.97 9.58 5.82
N LEU A 32 -15.45 8.55 5.18
CA LEU A 32 -16.26 7.67 4.31
C LEU A 32 -17.02 6.64 5.10
N PHE A 33 -16.39 6.07 6.11
CA PHE A 33 -17.02 5.10 7.00
C PHE A 33 -16.63 5.46 8.43
N THR A 34 -17.65 5.60 9.26
CA THR A 34 -17.47 5.85 10.68
C THR A 34 -17.78 4.56 11.42
N MET A 35 -16.94 4.20 12.35
CA MET A 35 -17.22 3.08 13.24
C MET A 35 -18.59 3.29 13.91
N SER A 36 -19.46 2.29 13.83
CA SER A 36 -20.77 2.37 14.44
C SER A 36 -20.66 2.57 15.94
N GLN A 37 -21.15 3.70 16.44
CA GLN A 37 -21.23 3.96 17.88
C GLN A 37 -22.24 3.04 18.57
N VAL A 38 -23.21 2.50 17.82
CA VAL A 38 -24.28 1.64 18.36
C VAL A 38 -23.80 0.20 18.47
N ASP A 39 -23.13 -0.31 17.45
CA ASP A 39 -22.78 -1.75 17.35
C ASP A 39 -21.29 -2.00 17.58
N SER A 40 -20.47 -0.96 17.67
CA SER A 40 -19.00 -1.06 17.85
C SER A 40 -18.29 -1.95 16.83
N VAL A 41 -18.84 -2.09 15.63
CA VAL A 41 -18.26 -2.88 14.55
C VAL A 41 -17.20 -2.06 13.83
N PRO A 42 -15.93 -2.51 13.81
CA PRO A 42 -14.85 -1.75 13.21
C PRO A 42 -14.87 -1.80 11.70
N TYR A 43 -14.56 -0.66 11.08
CA TYR A 43 -14.06 -0.59 9.71
C TYR A 43 -12.53 -0.64 9.73
N ARG A 44 -11.93 -1.36 8.79
CA ARG A 44 -10.48 -1.51 8.64
C ARG A 44 -10.09 -1.60 7.17
N ILE A 45 -8.81 -1.45 6.91
CA ILE A 45 -8.15 -1.81 5.65
C ILE A 45 -8.64 -1.01 4.44
N PRO A 46 -8.01 0.13 4.15
CA PRO A 46 -8.35 0.98 3.02
C PRO A 46 -7.86 0.41 1.69
N ALA A 47 -8.69 0.47 0.65
CA ALA A 47 -8.31 0.22 -0.73
C ALA A 47 -8.96 1.23 -1.67
N LEU A 48 -8.23 1.71 -2.69
CA LEU A 48 -8.68 2.74 -3.63
C LEU A 48 -8.35 2.38 -5.08
N ALA A 49 -9.25 2.73 -5.98
CA ALA A 49 -8.93 2.85 -7.40
C ALA A 49 -9.75 3.95 -8.08
N GLN A 50 -9.17 4.64 -9.08
CA GLN A 50 -9.93 5.54 -9.94
C GLN A 50 -10.50 4.76 -11.13
N MET A 51 -11.82 4.76 -11.25
CA MET A 51 -12.53 4.10 -12.34
C MET A 51 -12.35 4.84 -13.68
N LYS A 52 -12.62 4.14 -14.78
CA LYS A 52 -12.47 4.68 -16.14
C LYS A 52 -13.30 5.95 -16.37
N ASP A 53 -14.45 6.09 -15.72
CA ASP A 53 -15.30 7.29 -15.81
C ASP A 53 -14.83 8.48 -14.93
N GLY A 54 -13.72 8.33 -14.22
CA GLY A 54 -13.09 9.36 -13.39
C GLY A 54 -13.55 9.39 -11.94
N ARG A 55 -14.53 8.57 -11.55
CA ARG A 55 -14.95 8.43 -10.16
C ARG A 55 -13.97 7.54 -9.40
N VAL A 56 -13.90 7.68 -8.09
CA VAL A 56 -13.07 6.85 -7.22
C VAL A 56 -13.94 5.83 -6.50
N LEU A 57 -13.49 4.58 -6.49
CA LEU A 57 -14.02 3.49 -5.69
C LEU A 57 -13.14 3.34 -4.44
N ALA A 58 -13.73 3.48 -3.26
CA ALA A 58 -13.10 3.22 -1.96
C ALA A 58 -13.71 1.98 -1.34
N LEU A 59 -12.86 1.04 -0.91
CA LEU A 59 -13.27 -0.21 -0.27
C LEU A 59 -12.69 -0.30 1.13
N THR A 60 -13.32 -1.14 1.97
CA THR A 60 -12.90 -1.38 3.35
C THR A 60 -13.51 -2.67 3.89
N ASP A 61 -12.85 -3.29 4.88
CA ASP A 61 -13.43 -4.36 5.70
C ASP A 61 -14.48 -3.80 6.63
N TYR A 62 -15.56 -4.54 6.83
CA TYR A 62 -16.52 -4.37 7.91
C TYR A 62 -16.49 -5.63 8.80
N ARG A 63 -15.84 -5.54 9.97
CA ARG A 63 -15.42 -6.70 10.78
C ARG A 63 -16.43 -7.04 11.86
N LEU A 64 -17.53 -7.72 11.48
CA LEU A 64 -18.59 -8.11 12.44
C LEU A 64 -18.08 -9.04 13.55
N CYS A 65 -17.03 -9.80 13.31
CA CYS A 65 -16.40 -10.62 14.33
C CYS A 65 -15.48 -9.84 15.28
N ASN A 66 -15.27 -8.54 15.06
CA ASN A 66 -14.31 -7.68 15.80
C ASN A 66 -12.84 -8.15 15.77
N LEU A 67 -12.53 -9.13 14.93
CA LEU A 67 -11.20 -9.72 14.77
C LEU A 67 -10.76 -9.65 13.31
N ASP A 68 -9.65 -10.28 13.01
CA ASP A 68 -9.12 -10.40 11.66
C ASP A 68 -9.86 -11.48 10.84
N ILE A 69 -9.56 -11.55 9.53
CA ILE A 69 -10.13 -12.57 8.64
C ILE A 69 -9.73 -13.97 9.15
N GLY A 70 -10.68 -14.91 9.08
CA GLY A 70 -10.48 -16.27 9.56
C GLY A 70 -11.05 -16.56 10.95
N TYR A 71 -11.55 -15.54 11.65
CA TYR A 71 -12.15 -15.67 12.97
C TYR A 71 -13.67 -15.49 12.99
N GLY A 72 -14.29 -15.23 11.86
CA GLY A 72 -15.73 -15.04 11.73
C GLY A 72 -16.10 -14.14 10.57
N ARG A 73 -17.31 -13.57 10.63
CA ARG A 73 -17.86 -12.74 9.55
C ARG A 73 -17.10 -11.43 9.42
N VAL A 74 -16.60 -11.21 8.21
CA VAL A 74 -16.11 -9.92 7.71
C VAL A 74 -16.72 -9.70 6.34
N ASP A 75 -17.24 -8.50 6.08
CA ASP A 75 -17.84 -8.11 4.81
C ASP A 75 -16.94 -7.06 4.12
N ILE A 76 -17.04 -6.95 2.79
CA ILE A 76 -16.40 -5.86 2.03
C ILE A 76 -17.45 -4.81 1.70
N HIS A 77 -17.24 -3.61 2.21
CA HIS A 77 -18.06 -2.44 1.92
C HIS A 77 -17.36 -1.49 0.96
N GLY A 78 -18.16 -0.74 0.18
CA GLY A 78 -17.66 0.23 -0.77
C GLY A 78 -18.42 1.54 -0.77
N ARG A 79 -17.76 2.60 -1.25
CA ARG A 79 -18.37 3.87 -1.65
C ARG A 79 -17.78 4.35 -2.96
N ILE A 80 -18.59 5.06 -3.73
CA ILE A 80 -18.17 5.65 -5.01
C ILE A 80 -18.30 7.15 -4.91
N SER A 81 -17.25 7.87 -5.31
CA SER A 81 -17.23 9.33 -5.35
C SER A 81 -17.97 9.92 -6.56
N SER A 82 -18.27 11.22 -6.52
CA SER A 82 -18.40 12.04 -7.72
C SER A 82 -17.05 12.13 -8.47
N ARG A 83 -17.06 12.62 -9.72
CA ARG A 83 -15.81 12.85 -10.46
C ARG A 83 -14.88 13.88 -9.81
N SER A 84 -15.45 14.82 -9.06
CA SER A 84 -14.68 15.82 -8.30
C SER A 84 -14.15 15.30 -6.97
N THR A 85 -14.49 14.06 -6.59
CA THR A 85 -14.17 13.42 -5.31
C THR A 85 -14.67 14.14 -4.05
N ARG A 86 -15.41 15.25 -4.21
CA ARG A 86 -15.95 16.03 -3.08
C ARG A 86 -17.21 15.42 -2.47
N ASN A 87 -17.97 14.66 -3.25
CA ASN A 87 -19.20 14.01 -2.81
C ASN A 87 -19.10 12.51 -2.99
N TRP A 88 -19.62 11.77 -2.03
CA TRP A 88 -19.61 10.32 -1.99
C TRP A 88 -21.00 9.75 -1.88
N GLY A 89 -21.28 8.70 -2.63
CA GLY A 89 -22.54 7.97 -2.54
C GLY A 89 -22.73 7.27 -1.20
N SER A 90 -23.91 6.70 -0.96
CA SER A 90 -24.15 5.85 0.20
C SER A 90 -23.22 4.63 0.20
N PRO A 91 -22.88 4.07 1.38
CA PRO A 91 -22.20 2.80 1.47
C PRO A 91 -23.01 1.70 0.78
N PHE A 92 -22.31 0.75 0.17
CA PHE A 92 -22.93 -0.46 -0.38
C PHE A 92 -22.04 -1.68 -0.07
N VAL A 93 -22.65 -2.85 -0.06
CA VAL A 93 -21.95 -4.10 0.19
C VAL A 93 -21.51 -4.72 -1.13
N ILE A 94 -20.23 -5.11 -1.23
CA ILE A 94 -19.70 -5.89 -2.36
C ILE A 94 -19.96 -7.36 -2.13
N ILE A 95 -19.61 -7.85 -0.93
CA ILE A 95 -19.83 -9.24 -0.52
C ILE A 95 -20.03 -9.30 0.99
N GLU A 96 -20.92 -10.16 1.43
CA GLU A 96 -21.13 -10.50 2.83
C GLU A 96 -20.53 -11.87 3.13
N GLY A 97 -19.78 -11.96 4.22
CA GLY A 97 -19.37 -13.24 4.78
C GLY A 97 -20.56 -13.96 5.42
N THR A 98 -20.58 -15.28 5.36
CA THR A 98 -21.64 -16.08 6.02
C THR A 98 -21.48 -16.12 7.53
N GLY A 99 -20.26 -15.94 8.05
CA GLY A 99 -19.90 -16.12 9.45
C GLY A 99 -19.87 -17.59 9.91
N VAL A 100 -20.10 -18.54 8.99
CA VAL A 100 -20.09 -19.97 9.31
C VAL A 100 -18.65 -20.47 9.30
N MET A 101 -18.18 -20.84 10.47
CA MET A 101 -16.82 -21.39 10.62
C MET A 101 -16.68 -22.72 9.90
N GLY A 102 -15.60 -22.83 9.12
CA GLY A 102 -15.35 -23.99 8.24
C GLY A 102 -15.67 -23.72 6.77
N ASP A 103 -16.52 -22.73 6.48
CA ASP A 103 -16.89 -22.39 5.11
C ASP A 103 -15.86 -21.46 4.47
N VAL A 104 -15.70 -21.59 3.16
CA VAL A 104 -14.78 -20.77 2.34
C VAL A 104 -15.24 -19.32 2.22
N ASP A 105 -16.52 -19.07 2.42
CA ASP A 105 -17.15 -17.75 2.41
C ASP A 105 -17.52 -17.24 3.82
N CYS A 106 -16.89 -17.78 4.85
CA CYS A 106 -17.09 -17.33 6.24
C CYS A 106 -16.89 -15.83 6.42
N GLY A 107 -15.84 -15.28 5.82
CA GLY A 107 -15.54 -13.85 5.80
C GLY A 107 -14.68 -13.47 4.60
N PHE A 108 -14.71 -12.18 4.23
CA PHE A 108 -13.89 -11.59 3.16
C PHE A 108 -13.23 -10.32 3.69
N GLY A 109 -11.93 -10.14 3.45
CA GLY A 109 -11.23 -8.95 3.91
C GLY A 109 -9.91 -8.71 3.19
N ASP A 110 -9.17 -7.70 3.64
CA ASP A 110 -7.93 -7.23 3.03
C ASP A 110 -8.08 -6.95 1.51
N PRO A 111 -9.02 -6.06 1.10
CA PRO A 111 -9.26 -5.79 -0.30
C PRO A 111 -8.03 -5.17 -0.97
N ALA A 112 -7.68 -5.69 -2.15
CA ALA A 112 -6.71 -5.12 -3.07
C ALA A 112 -7.32 -5.04 -4.46
N LEU A 113 -7.27 -3.86 -5.11
CA LEU A 113 -7.95 -3.68 -6.38
C LEU A 113 -7.13 -2.94 -7.42
N VAL A 114 -7.48 -3.17 -8.69
CA VAL A 114 -6.99 -2.42 -9.85
C VAL A 114 -8.13 -2.21 -10.83
N VAL A 115 -8.08 -1.10 -11.55
CA VAL A 115 -8.95 -0.83 -12.71
C VAL A 115 -8.08 -0.86 -13.95
N ASP A 116 -8.36 -1.76 -14.88
CA ASP A 116 -7.66 -1.79 -16.15
C ASP A 116 -7.83 -0.46 -16.89
N ARG A 117 -6.71 0.20 -17.17
CA ARG A 117 -6.73 1.53 -17.77
C ARG A 117 -7.35 1.59 -19.16
N GLU A 118 -7.36 0.48 -19.90
CA GLU A 118 -7.91 0.41 -21.24
C GLU A 118 -9.37 -0.02 -21.27
N SER A 119 -9.72 -1.14 -20.67
CA SER A 119 -11.08 -1.67 -20.67
C SER A 119 -11.98 -1.00 -19.62
N GLY A 120 -11.41 -0.63 -18.48
CA GLY A 120 -12.15 -0.17 -17.29
C GLY A 120 -12.70 -1.32 -16.46
N GLU A 121 -12.32 -2.58 -16.77
CA GLU A 121 -12.62 -3.72 -15.92
C GLU A 121 -11.94 -3.56 -14.55
N ILE A 122 -12.64 -3.93 -13.49
CA ILE A 122 -12.13 -3.90 -12.12
C ILE A 122 -11.81 -5.33 -11.71
N LEU A 123 -10.60 -5.54 -11.21
CA LEU A 123 -10.17 -6.74 -10.51
C LEU A 123 -10.02 -6.41 -9.03
N LEU A 124 -10.70 -7.16 -8.18
CA LEU A 124 -10.58 -7.11 -6.73
C LEU A 124 -10.15 -8.49 -6.24
N MET A 125 -9.15 -8.52 -5.37
CA MET A 125 -8.74 -9.72 -4.65
C MET A 125 -8.85 -9.49 -3.15
N THR A 126 -9.21 -10.54 -2.40
CA THR A 126 -9.38 -10.48 -0.93
C THR A 126 -8.90 -11.78 -0.30
N VAL A 127 -8.58 -11.72 0.98
CA VAL A 127 -8.56 -12.93 1.81
C VAL A 127 -10.01 -13.41 2.00
N CYS A 128 -10.23 -14.73 2.09
CA CYS A 128 -11.55 -15.27 2.43
C CYS A 128 -11.46 -16.52 3.33
N GLY A 129 -12.61 -16.90 3.89
CA GLY A 129 -12.78 -18.12 4.66
C GLY A 129 -12.63 -17.96 6.17
N SER A 130 -12.37 -19.09 6.83
CA SER A 130 -12.30 -19.23 8.29
C SER A 130 -10.92 -19.73 8.79
N THR A 131 -9.88 -19.60 7.96
CA THR A 131 -8.52 -20.02 8.33
C THR A 131 -7.63 -18.78 8.47
N PRO A 132 -7.24 -18.39 9.71
CA PRO A 132 -6.45 -17.18 9.93
C PRO A 132 -5.03 -17.31 9.39
N TYR A 133 -4.49 -16.24 8.79
CA TYR A 133 -3.13 -16.23 8.22
C TYR A 133 -2.06 -16.68 9.23
N GLY A 134 -2.11 -16.17 10.47
CA GLY A 134 -1.07 -16.35 11.48
C GLY A 134 -1.21 -17.59 12.37
N ALA A 135 -2.28 -18.38 12.24
CA ALA A 135 -2.48 -19.52 13.12
C ALA A 135 -1.52 -20.69 12.81
N GLU A 136 -1.07 -21.40 13.84
CA GLU A 136 -0.20 -22.58 13.67
C GLU A 136 -0.88 -23.70 12.87
N THR A 137 -2.21 -23.77 12.95
CA THR A 137 -3.02 -24.74 12.21
C THR A 137 -3.16 -24.41 10.72
N THR A 138 -2.72 -23.23 10.30
CA THR A 138 -2.76 -22.81 8.89
C THR A 138 -1.55 -23.38 8.17
N THR A 139 -1.82 -24.28 7.25
CA THR A 139 -0.82 -25.02 6.47
C THR A 139 -1.19 -25.04 4.99
N ARG A 140 -0.28 -25.51 4.12
CA ARG A 140 -0.56 -25.70 2.69
C ARG A 140 -1.81 -26.53 2.42
N GLN A 141 -2.13 -27.50 3.30
CA GLN A 141 -3.30 -28.36 3.19
C GLN A 141 -4.58 -27.72 3.76
N ASN A 142 -4.43 -26.73 4.62
CA ASN A 142 -5.53 -25.93 5.17
C ASN A 142 -5.11 -24.44 5.19
N PRO A 143 -4.94 -23.81 4.02
CA PRO A 143 -4.42 -22.46 3.92
C PRO A 143 -5.49 -21.42 4.25
N ASN A 144 -5.07 -20.19 4.60
CA ASN A 144 -5.96 -19.06 4.40
C ASN A 144 -6.17 -18.87 2.90
N ARG A 145 -7.34 -18.39 2.51
CA ARG A 145 -7.80 -18.50 1.14
C ARG A 145 -7.83 -17.14 0.43
N VAL A 146 -7.80 -17.17 -0.88
CA VAL A 146 -7.85 -15.99 -1.73
C VAL A 146 -9.08 -16.03 -2.62
N ALA A 147 -9.87 -14.96 -2.58
CA ALA A 147 -11.02 -14.76 -3.45
C ALA A 147 -10.73 -13.67 -4.49
N MET A 148 -11.33 -13.83 -5.67
CA MET A 148 -11.20 -12.88 -6.78
C MET A 148 -12.60 -12.47 -7.26
N PHE A 149 -12.78 -11.19 -7.51
CA PHE A 149 -14.02 -10.57 -8.01
C PHE A 149 -13.73 -9.74 -9.24
N ARG A 150 -14.71 -9.63 -10.13
CA ARG A 150 -14.62 -8.80 -11.34
C ARG A 150 -15.88 -7.97 -11.53
N SER A 151 -15.69 -6.73 -12.02
CA SER A 151 -16.77 -5.85 -12.44
C SER A 151 -16.39 -5.15 -13.75
N SER A 152 -17.31 -5.11 -14.69
CA SER A 152 -17.15 -4.43 -16.00
C SER A 152 -18.07 -3.21 -16.18
N ASP A 153 -18.77 -2.81 -15.13
CA ASP A 153 -19.78 -1.75 -15.18
C ASP A 153 -19.56 -0.63 -14.15
N ASN A 154 -18.29 -0.35 -13.81
CA ASN A 154 -17.88 0.62 -12.79
C ASN A 154 -18.44 0.29 -11.39
N ALA A 155 -18.27 -0.95 -10.96
CA ALA A 155 -18.64 -1.46 -9.64
C ALA A 155 -20.15 -1.42 -9.32
N ARG A 156 -21.02 -1.34 -10.34
CA ARG A 156 -22.48 -1.42 -10.15
C ARG A 156 -22.95 -2.84 -9.90
N SER A 157 -22.30 -3.80 -10.55
CA SER A 157 -22.48 -5.22 -10.32
C SER A 157 -21.15 -5.96 -10.35
N TRP A 158 -21.11 -7.09 -9.68
CA TRP A 158 -19.95 -7.96 -9.58
C TRP A 158 -20.30 -9.35 -10.11
N GLN A 159 -19.39 -9.93 -10.88
CA GLN A 159 -19.50 -11.33 -11.27
C GLN A 159 -19.46 -12.22 -10.03
N PRO A 160 -20.03 -13.45 -10.07
CA PRO A 160 -19.83 -14.40 -9.00
C PRO A 160 -18.34 -14.53 -8.68
N TRP A 161 -18.00 -14.42 -7.41
CA TRP A 161 -16.61 -14.51 -6.97
C TRP A 161 -16.04 -15.92 -7.23
N LYS A 162 -14.72 -15.98 -7.36
CA LYS A 162 -13.96 -17.21 -7.57
C LYS A 162 -12.93 -17.37 -6.49
N GLU A 163 -12.85 -18.55 -5.86
CA GLU A 163 -11.70 -18.93 -5.07
C GLU A 163 -10.51 -19.22 -6.00
N VAL A 164 -9.37 -18.58 -5.74
CA VAL A 164 -8.13 -18.71 -6.53
C VAL A 164 -6.95 -19.17 -5.69
N THR A 165 -7.22 -19.74 -4.53
CA THR A 165 -6.21 -20.19 -3.56
C THR A 165 -5.20 -21.13 -4.21
N GLU A 166 -5.68 -22.19 -4.85
CA GLU A 166 -4.80 -23.18 -5.46
C GLU A 166 -3.98 -22.62 -6.63
N GLU A 167 -4.58 -21.72 -7.41
CA GLU A 167 -3.90 -21.05 -8.53
C GLU A 167 -2.70 -20.20 -8.05
N ILE A 168 -2.78 -19.62 -6.86
CA ILE A 168 -1.71 -18.79 -6.29
C ILE A 168 -0.67 -19.65 -5.55
N TYR A 169 -1.11 -20.58 -4.70
CA TYR A 169 -0.21 -21.37 -3.87
C TYR A 169 0.64 -22.34 -4.71
N SER A 170 0.06 -22.98 -5.72
CA SER A 170 0.77 -23.93 -6.58
C SER A 170 1.95 -23.31 -7.33
N LEU A 171 1.97 -22.00 -7.53
CA LEU A 171 3.11 -21.29 -8.11
C LEU A 171 4.41 -21.50 -7.32
N PHE A 172 4.32 -21.90 -6.05
CA PHE A 172 5.46 -22.00 -5.12
C PHE A 172 5.62 -23.37 -4.49
N ASP A 173 4.85 -24.39 -4.90
CA ASP A 173 4.94 -25.74 -4.33
C ASP A 173 6.29 -26.41 -4.59
N GLU A 174 6.94 -26.09 -5.73
CA GLU A 174 8.24 -26.61 -6.10
C GLU A 174 9.42 -25.76 -5.59
N SER A 175 9.17 -24.81 -4.68
CA SER A 175 10.24 -23.99 -4.12
C SER A 175 11.23 -24.83 -3.29
N SER A 176 12.52 -24.57 -3.45
CA SER A 176 13.59 -25.18 -2.65
C SER A 176 13.46 -24.88 -1.15
N TYR A 177 12.74 -23.82 -0.80
CA TYR A 177 12.39 -23.46 0.59
C TYR A 177 11.16 -24.23 1.13
N GLY A 178 10.55 -25.09 0.30
CA GLY A 178 9.30 -25.77 0.59
C GLY A 178 8.07 -24.91 0.26
N PRO A 179 6.86 -25.53 0.28
CA PRO A 179 5.62 -24.89 -0.10
C PRO A 179 5.23 -23.78 0.88
N ILE A 180 4.54 -22.77 0.36
CA ILE A 180 3.93 -21.72 1.19
C ILE A 180 2.83 -22.34 2.05
N GLN A 181 2.89 -22.10 3.37
CA GLN A 181 1.92 -22.60 4.32
C GLN A 181 0.70 -21.68 4.44
N SER A 182 0.90 -20.39 4.25
CA SER A 182 -0.11 -19.36 4.35
C SER A 182 0.34 -18.15 3.54
N CYS A 183 -0.53 -17.56 2.76
CA CYS A 183 -0.25 -16.27 2.13
C CYS A 183 -1.53 -15.47 1.91
N PHE A 184 -1.36 -14.16 1.77
CA PHE A 184 -2.45 -13.27 1.36
C PHE A 184 -1.95 -12.16 0.44
N VAL A 185 -2.86 -11.65 -0.36
CA VAL A 185 -2.66 -10.46 -1.19
C VAL A 185 -2.61 -9.25 -0.28
N THR A 186 -1.55 -8.46 -0.36
CA THR A 186 -1.46 -7.25 0.47
C THR A 186 -2.50 -6.22 0.01
N SER A 187 -3.29 -5.73 0.97
CA SER A 187 -4.44 -4.84 0.74
C SER A 187 -4.04 -3.49 0.13
N GLY A 188 -5.01 -2.80 -0.46
CA GLY A 188 -4.88 -1.47 -1.02
C GLY A 188 -4.91 -1.47 -2.55
N LYS A 189 -3.77 -1.29 -3.20
CA LYS A 189 -3.65 -1.21 -4.64
C LYS A 189 -2.98 -2.46 -5.21
N ILE A 190 -3.57 -3.06 -6.25
CA ILE A 190 -2.88 -3.91 -7.20
C ILE A 190 -2.23 -2.98 -8.23
N PHE A 191 -0.94 -3.11 -8.47
CA PHE A 191 -0.23 -2.22 -9.38
C PHE A 191 -0.39 -2.67 -10.83
N GLN A 192 -0.73 -1.76 -11.74
CA GLN A 192 -0.72 -1.99 -13.18
C GLN A 192 0.41 -1.19 -13.83
N SER A 193 1.31 -1.89 -14.54
CA SER A 193 2.42 -1.29 -15.27
C SER A 193 1.96 -0.18 -16.22
N GLU A 194 2.76 0.86 -16.35
CA GLU A 194 2.58 1.90 -17.37
C GLU A 194 3.39 1.64 -18.65
N ILE A 195 4.41 0.80 -18.53
CA ILE A 195 5.42 0.57 -19.56
C ILE A 195 5.25 -0.82 -20.20
N ILE A 196 5.07 -1.88 -19.38
CA ILE A 196 5.07 -3.26 -19.85
C ILE A 196 3.66 -3.67 -20.25
N LYS A 197 3.46 -3.84 -21.57
CA LYS A 197 2.22 -4.31 -22.17
C LYS A 197 2.46 -5.58 -22.96
N ILE A 198 1.75 -6.65 -22.62
CA ILE A 198 1.83 -7.94 -23.30
C ILE A 198 0.46 -8.24 -23.93
N GLY A 199 0.46 -8.42 -25.24
CA GLY A 199 -0.81 -8.59 -25.98
C GLY A 199 -1.75 -7.40 -25.79
N SER A 200 -2.92 -7.62 -25.22
CA SER A 200 -3.96 -6.61 -25.01
C SER A 200 -3.93 -5.97 -23.62
N HIS A 201 -3.10 -6.46 -22.69
CA HIS A 201 -3.13 -5.99 -21.31
C HIS A 201 -1.78 -5.43 -20.86
N TYR A 202 -1.83 -4.40 -20.03
CA TYR A 202 -0.68 -4.00 -19.24
C TYR A 202 -0.51 -4.98 -18.09
N ARG A 203 0.75 -5.37 -17.82
CA ARG A 203 1.09 -6.28 -16.72
C ARG A 203 0.60 -5.74 -15.40
N ILE A 204 0.00 -6.61 -14.59
CA ILE A 204 -0.34 -6.28 -13.20
C ILE A 204 0.56 -7.06 -12.24
N TYR A 205 0.83 -6.47 -11.08
CA TYR A 205 1.69 -7.03 -10.04
C TYR A 205 1.00 -7.05 -8.69
N ILE A 206 1.23 -8.11 -7.95
CA ILE A 206 0.73 -8.28 -6.59
C ILE A 206 1.88 -8.74 -5.70
N ALA A 207 2.10 -8.02 -4.61
CA ALA A 207 2.92 -8.53 -3.53
C ALA A 207 2.09 -9.43 -2.63
N LEU A 208 2.63 -10.59 -2.30
CA LEU A 208 2.07 -11.53 -1.34
C LEU A 208 2.88 -11.46 -0.05
N THR A 209 2.19 -11.47 1.08
CA THR A 209 2.80 -11.80 2.38
C THR A 209 2.65 -13.29 2.58
N ALA A 210 3.76 -14.00 2.75
CA ALA A 210 3.78 -15.46 2.76
C ALA A 210 4.56 -16.02 3.95
N ARG A 211 4.06 -17.10 4.52
CA ARG A 211 4.76 -17.88 5.54
C ARG A 211 5.30 -19.18 4.95
N PRO A 212 6.51 -19.58 5.34
CA PRO A 212 7.33 -18.98 6.41
C PRO A 212 8.30 -17.86 5.95
N TYR A 213 8.43 -17.53 4.66
CA TYR A 213 9.60 -16.80 4.13
C TYR A 213 9.34 -15.37 3.64
N GLY A 214 8.31 -14.67 4.11
CA GLY A 214 8.12 -13.25 3.80
C GLY A 214 7.50 -13.01 2.43
N ASN A 215 7.97 -11.99 1.70
CA ASN A 215 7.28 -11.58 0.48
C ASN A 215 7.59 -12.45 -0.72
N ARG A 216 6.56 -12.62 -1.54
CA ARG A 216 6.62 -13.09 -2.93
C ARG A 216 5.96 -12.03 -3.81
N VAL A 217 6.30 -11.99 -5.07
CA VAL A 217 5.61 -11.15 -6.05
C VAL A 217 5.13 -12.01 -7.18
N ILE A 218 3.86 -11.84 -7.54
CA ILE A 218 3.26 -12.48 -8.72
C ILE A 218 2.86 -11.40 -9.72
N TYR A 219 2.82 -11.79 -11.00
CA TYR A 219 2.35 -10.92 -12.06
C TYR A 219 1.39 -11.65 -13.00
N SER A 220 0.62 -10.87 -13.74
CA SER A 220 -0.28 -11.36 -14.78
C SER A 220 -0.23 -10.47 -16.00
N ASP A 221 -0.15 -11.08 -17.18
CA ASP A 221 -0.17 -10.42 -18.49
C ASP A 221 -1.54 -10.48 -19.18
N ASP A 222 -2.54 -11.08 -18.52
CA ASP A 222 -3.89 -11.26 -19.03
C ASP A 222 -4.97 -10.75 -18.05
N PHE A 223 -4.59 -9.76 -17.25
CA PHE A 223 -5.43 -9.11 -16.24
C PHE A 223 -5.99 -10.10 -15.22
N GLY A 224 -5.13 -10.97 -14.67
CA GLY A 224 -5.44 -11.87 -13.56
C GLY A 224 -6.22 -13.14 -13.96
N LYS A 225 -6.16 -13.56 -15.23
CA LYS A 225 -6.66 -14.88 -15.65
C LYS A 225 -5.64 -15.97 -15.36
N THR A 226 -4.35 -15.66 -15.55
CA THR A 226 -3.22 -16.50 -15.20
C THR A 226 -2.17 -15.71 -14.42
N TRP A 227 -1.41 -16.39 -13.59
CA TRP A 227 -0.39 -15.78 -12.72
C TRP A 227 0.95 -16.48 -12.88
N SER A 228 2.02 -15.73 -12.69
CA SER A 228 3.41 -16.21 -12.67
C SER A 228 4.18 -15.61 -11.50
N ALA A 229 5.14 -16.35 -10.95
CA ALA A 229 6.04 -15.87 -9.91
C ALA A 229 7.14 -14.98 -10.52
N LEU A 230 7.28 -13.75 -10.07
CA LEU A 230 8.29 -12.81 -10.56
C LEU A 230 9.67 -13.15 -9.95
N GLY A 231 10.62 -13.46 -10.82
CA GLY A 231 11.95 -13.95 -10.42
C GLY A 231 12.00 -15.46 -10.14
N GLY A 232 10.88 -16.17 -10.41
CA GLY A 232 10.78 -17.62 -10.25
C GLY A 232 10.31 -18.07 -8.86
N VAL A 233 10.17 -19.38 -8.71
CA VAL A 233 9.54 -20.02 -7.54
C VAL A 233 10.35 -19.84 -6.25
N ASP A 234 11.66 -19.63 -6.35
CA ASP A 234 12.57 -19.43 -5.21
C ASP A 234 12.81 -17.94 -4.88
N ALA A 235 12.26 -17.02 -5.67
CA ALA A 235 12.48 -15.60 -5.43
C ALA A 235 11.92 -15.15 -4.09
N LEU A 236 12.75 -14.50 -3.27
CA LEU A 236 12.42 -13.91 -1.97
C LEU A 236 12.83 -12.43 -1.99
N PRO A 237 12.03 -11.55 -2.61
CA PRO A 237 12.37 -10.13 -2.71
C PRO A 237 12.63 -9.49 -1.33
N VAL A 238 11.83 -9.83 -0.33
CA VAL A 238 12.04 -9.40 1.05
C VAL A 238 11.83 -10.60 1.98
N PRO A 239 12.90 -11.35 2.30
CA PRO A 239 12.85 -12.40 3.32
C PRO A 239 12.40 -11.80 4.65
N TRP A 240 11.46 -12.47 5.34
CA TRP A 240 10.87 -12.01 6.61
C TRP A 240 10.07 -10.71 6.51
N GLY A 241 9.83 -10.19 5.30
CA GLY A 241 8.94 -9.06 5.06
C GLY A 241 7.49 -9.39 5.40
N ASP A 242 6.74 -8.37 5.72
CA ASP A 242 5.30 -8.40 5.96
C ASP A 242 4.60 -7.74 4.75
N GLU A 243 3.48 -7.05 4.93
CA GLU A 243 2.72 -6.42 3.85
C GLU A 243 3.58 -5.51 2.96
N ALA A 244 3.57 -5.77 1.67
CA ALA A 244 4.40 -5.06 0.72
C ALA A 244 3.58 -4.44 -0.42
N LYS A 245 4.14 -3.42 -1.07
CA LYS A 245 3.58 -2.72 -2.22
C LYS A 245 4.54 -2.77 -3.39
N CYS A 246 3.99 -2.84 -4.58
CA CYS A 246 4.73 -2.79 -5.85
C CYS A 246 4.50 -1.45 -6.55
N GLU A 247 5.55 -0.90 -7.15
CA GLU A 247 5.51 0.26 -8.05
C GLU A 247 6.55 0.11 -9.17
N GLU A 248 6.32 0.77 -10.30
CA GLU A 248 7.22 0.75 -11.44
C GLU A 248 8.12 1.99 -11.45
N LEU A 249 9.42 1.78 -11.58
CA LEU A 249 10.37 2.85 -11.80
C LEU A 249 10.30 3.34 -13.26
N PRO A 250 10.77 4.56 -13.56
CA PRO A 250 10.72 5.11 -14.92
C PRO A 250 11.45 4.28 -15.99
N ASP A 251 12.38 3.42 -15.58
CA ASP A 251 13.10 2.50 -16.46
C ASP A 251 12.38 1.15 -16.67
N GLY A 252 11.20 0.97 -16.09
CA GLY A 252 10.42 -0.27 -16.16
C GLY A 252 10.77 -1.30 -15.10
N SER A 253 11.79 -1.06 -14.27
CA SER A 253 12.09 -1.91 -13.11
C SER A 253 10.96 -1.86 -12.08
N LEU A 254 10.75 -2.96 -11.34
CA LEU A 254 9.73 -3.01 -10.31
C LEU A 254 10.34 -2.83 -8.92
N VAL A 255 9.89 -1.83 -8.17
CA VAL A 255 10.27 -1.65 -6.78
C VAL A 255 9.24 -2.26 -5.83
N VAL A 256 9.70 -2.94 -4.79
CA VAL A 256 8.89 -3.45 -3.68
C VAL A 256 9.22 -2.68 -2.42
N SER A 257 8.20 -2.18 -1.72
CA SER A 257 8.28 -1.59 -0.39
C SER A 257 7.59 -2.50 0.60
N SER A 258 8.31 -3.09 1.54
CA SER A 258 7.79 -4.03 2.52
C SER A 258 7.75 -3.45 3.93
N ARG A 259 6.68 -3.77 4.66
CA ARG A 259 6.48 -3.45 6.06
C ARG A 259 7.50 -4.20 6.92
N VAL A 260 8.20 -3.45 7.77
CA VAL A 260 9.06 -4.00 8.82
C VAL A 260 9.01 -3.13 10.06
N TRP A 261 9.47 -3.65 11.19
CA TRP A 261 9.56 -2.87 12.42
C TRP A 261 10.54 -1.70 12.25
N GLY A 262 10.08 -0.50 12.55
CA GLY A 262 10.90 0.72 12.53
C GLY A 262 11.05 1.39 11.17
N GLY A 263 10.45 0.86 10.09
CA GLY A 263 10.54 1.47 8.75
C GLY A 263 10.04 0.59 7.62
N ARG A 264 10.79 0.60 6.53
CA ARG A 264 10.51 -0.19 5.32
C ARG A 264 11.75 -0.96 4.88
N TYR A 265 11.53 -2.06 4.14
CA TYR A 265 12.55 -2.66 3.29
C TYR A 265 12.19 -2.42 1.84
N PHE A 266 13.20 -2.09 1.04
CA PHE A 266 13.06 -1.95 -0.40
C PHE A 266 13.88 -3.00 -1.13
N ASN A 267 13.35 -3.49 -2.25
CA ASN A 267 14.08 -4.25 -3.24
C ASN A 267 13.61 -3.86 -4.65
N ILE A 268 14.46 -4.03 -5.66
CA ILE A 268 14.17 -3.69 -7.04
C ILE A 268 14.40 -4.91 -7.91
N TYR A 269 13.41 -5.24 -8.73
CA TYR A 269 13.51 -6.25 -9.78
C TYR A 269 13.90 -5.60 -11.10
N LYS A 270 15.01 -6.01 -11.68
CA LYS A 270 15.46 -5.57 -13.00
C LYS A 270 15.22 -6.65 -14.03
N TYR A 271 14.57 -6.26 -15.12
CA TYR A 271 14.29 -7.16 -16.21
C TYR A 271 15.50 -7.33 -17.14
N ASP A 272 15.82 -8.56 -17.49
CA ASP A 272 16.64 -8.91 -18.64
C ASP A 272 15.78 -8.94 -19.90
N ASP A 273 14.55 -9.44 -19.77
CA ASP A 273 13.52 -9.46 -20.81
C ASP A 273 12.13 -9.25 -20.19
N ALA A 274 11.62 -8.05 -20.30
CA ALA A 274 10.31 -7.72 -19.76
C ALA A 274 9.17 -8.52 -20.43
N SER A 275 9.33 -8.95 -21.68
CA SER A 275 8.30 -9.70 -22.40
C SER A 275 8.04 -11.09 -21.81
N THR A 276 9.07 -11.72 -21.26
CA THR A 276 9.00 -13.04 -20.62
C THR A 276 8.90 -12.95 -19.09
N GLY A 277 9.13 -11.78 -18.52
CA GLY A 277 9.25 -11.61 -17.07
C GLY A 277 10.62 -12.04 -16.50
N ALA A 278 11.58 -12.41 -17.34
CA ALA A 278 12.93 -12.78 -16.93
C ALA A 278 13.71 -11.58 -16.37
N GLY A 279 14.48 -11.82 -15.31
CA GLY A 279 15.26 -10.81 -14.62
C GLY A 279 15.64 -11.26 -13.21
N GLU A 280 16.11 -10.33 -12.40
CA GLU A 280 16.59 -10.65 -11.05
C GLU A 280 16.23 -9.57 -10.02
N TRP A 281 16.09 -10.00 -8.76
CA TRP A 281 15.96 -9.11 -7.61
C TRP A 281 17.35 -8.63 -7.17
N GLY A 282 17.45 -7.35 -6.81
CA GLY A 282 18.66 -6.78 -6.24
C GLY A 282 18.88 -7.19 -4.78
N GLU A 283 19.88 -6.57 -4.15
CA GLU A 283 20.14 -6.75 -2.72
C GLU A 283 19.11 -5.97 -1.88
N LEU A 284 18.58 -6.65 -0.85
CA LEU A 284 17.61 -6.05 0.08
C LEU A 284 18.19 -4.83 0.80
N ALA A 285 17.46 -3.72 0.82
CA ALA A 285 17.89 -2.49 1.48
C ALA A 285 16.93 -2.04 2.58
N PRO A 286 17.41 -1.88 3.83
CA PRO A 286 16.61 -1.29 4.89
C PRO A 286 16.49 0.22 4.73
N SER A 287 15.28 0.74 4.91
CA SER A 287 14.98 2.17 4.95
C SER A 287 14.47 2.52 6.34
N GLY A 288 15.15 3.46 6.98
CA GLY A 288 14.83 3.87 8.34
C GLY A 288 15.67 5.06 8.76
N ARG A 289 15.61 5.42 10.04
CA ARG A 289 16.26 6.63 10.58
C ARG A 289 17.77 6.71 10.29
N ARG A 290 18.49 5.58 10.26
CA ARG A 290 19.96 5.56 10.08
C ARG A 290 20.43 6.00 8.71
N VAL A 291 19.58 5.84 7.70
CA VAL A 291 19.88 6.20 6.31
C VAL A 291 19.02 7.38 5.83
N SER A 292 18.46 8.15 6.76
CA SER A 292 17.49 9.21 6.43
C SER A 292 16.37 8.70 5.53
N GLY A 293 15.92 7.47 5.77
CA GLY A 293 14.88 6.79 5.00
C GLY A 293 13.49 6.93 5.64
N CYS A 294 12.53 6.18 5.09
CA CYS A 294 11.20 6.08 5.68
C CYS A 294 11.27 5.35 7.02
N TYR A 295 10.86 5.98 8.11
CA TYR A 295 10.88 5.34 9.42
C TYR A 295 9.55 5.46 10.14
N ALA A 296 9.28 4.47 11.00
CA ALA A 296 8.13 4.37 11.88
C ALA A 296 8.63 4.14 13.31
N ILE A 297 8.32 5.06 14.24
CA ILE A 297 8.82 4.95 15.62
C ILE A 297 8.02 3.87 16.33
N ASP A 298 8.72 2.85 16.83
CA ASP A 298 8.16 1.77 17.66
C ASP A 298 6.87 1.14 17.10
N ASN A 299 6.81 0.99 15.79
CA ASN A 299 5.71 0.32 15.13
C ASN A 299 6.13 -0.32 13.79
N ALA A 300 5.25 -1.16 13.28
CA ALA A 300 5.23 -1.66 11.91
C ALA A 300 3.80 -1.58 11.39
N CYS A 301 3.60 -1.03 10.20
CA CYS A 301 2.28 -0.92 9.61
C CYS A 301 2.33 -0.98 8.09
N ASN A 302 1.21 -1.40 7.50
CA ASN A 302 1.02 -1.25 6.06
C ASN A 302 0.99 0.25 5.69
N GLY A 303 1.51 0.56 4.52
CA GLY A 303 1.49 1.89 3.93
C GLY A 303 1.62 1.74 2.42
N GLU A 304 1.32 2.79 1.69
CA GLU A 304 1.35 2.74 0.22
C GLU A 304 2.64 3.35 -0.31
N LEU A 305 3.16 2.75 -1.37
CA LEU A 305 4.16 3.33 -2.25
C LEU A 305 3.49 3.82 -3.53
N LEU A 306 3.85 5.00 -3.99
CA LEU A 306 3.34 5.59 -5.23
C LEU A 306 4.46 6.35 -5.93
N ILE A 307 4.70 6.09 -7.21
CA ILE A 307 5.67 6.81 -8.04
C ILE A 307 4.91 7.59 -9.10
N ILE A 308 5.14 8.90 -9.18
CA ILE A 308 4.36 9.82 -10.01
C ILE A 308 5.26 10.79 -10.79
N PRO A 309 4.85 11.21 -11.99
CA PRO A 309 5.50 12.32 -12.67
C PRO A 309 5.25 13.64 -11.92
N ALA A 310 6.28 14.47 -11.85
CA ALA A 310 6.24 15.78 -11.24
C ALA A 310 7.15 16.76 -11.97
N GLN A 311 7.09 18.03 -11.58
CA GLN A 311 8.01 19.08 -12.05
C GLN A 311 8.70 19.72 -10.85
N ARG A 312 10.01 19.82 -10.88
CA ARG A 312 10.80 20.50 -9.84
C ARG A 312 10.65 22.01 -9.98
N GLU A 313 10.30 22.71 -8.88
CA GLU A 313 9.99 24.16 -8.95
C GLU A 313 11.21 25.01 -9.26
N VAL A 314 12.40 24.66 -8.76
CA VAL A 314 13.61 25.51 -8.86
C VAL A 314 14.10 25.71 -10.30
N ASP A 315 13.93 24.72 -11.17
CA ASP A 315 14.45 24.71 -12.55
C ASP A 315 13.43 24.28 -13.59
N GLY A 316 12.24 23.83 -13.18
CA GLY A 316 11.20 23.36 -14.07
C GLY A 316 11.48 21.99 -14.70
N GLU A 317 12.46 21.23 -14.21
CA GLU A 317 12.80 19.91 -14.73
C GLU A 317 11.68 18.91 -14.45
N ALA A 318 11.36 18.09 -15.45
CA ALA A 318 10.42 16.98 -15.31
C ALA A 318 11.13 15.82 -14.60
N VAL A 319 10.56 15.36 -13.49
CA VAL A 319 11.12 14.33 -12.63
C VAL A 319 10.05 13.31 -12.26
N TYR A 320 10.43 12.24 -11.57
CA TYR A 320 9.50 11.34 -10.87
C TYR A 320 9.71 11.45 -9.37
N LEU A 321 8.61 11.45 -8.63
CA LEU A 321 8.61 11.41 -7.17
C LEU A 321 8.07 10.06 -6.69
N ALA A 322 8.81 9.44 -5.80
CA ALA A 322 8.31 8.36 -4.96
C ALA A 322 7.70 8.94 -3.68
N LEU A 323 6.50 8.51 -3.34
CA LEU A 323 5.77 8.84 -2.12
C LEU A 323 5.59 7.58 -1.30
N GLN A 324 5.89 7.60 0.00
CA GLN A 324 5.70 6.47 0.91
C GLN A 324 4.92 6.90 2.15
N SER A 325 3.74 6.33 2.35
CA SER A 325 2.97 6.57 3.56
C SER A 325 3.30 5.56 4.66
N VAL A 326 3.40 6.03 5.90
CA VAL A 326 3.57 5.20 7.10
C VAL A 326 3.05 5.94 8.34
N PRO A 327 2.53 5.26 9.39
CA PRO A 327 2.40 5.86 10.72
C PRO A 327 3.79 6.12 11.29
N THR A 328 4.12 7.38 11.52
CA THR A 328 5.48 7.80 11.91
C THR A 328 5.73 7.72 13.42
N GLY A 329 4.67 7.84 14.23
CA GLY A 329 4.73 7.81 15.68
C GLY A 329 4.52 6.42 16.31
N PRO A 330 4.78 6.29 17.62
CA PRO A 330 4.61 5.03 18.33
C PRO A 330 3.15 4.57 18.34
N GLN A 331 2.94 3.26 18.46
CA GLN A 331 1.60 2.66 18.51
C GLN A 331 0.71 3.00 17.31
N ARG A 332 1.31 3.14 16.11
CA ARG A 332 0.59 3.52 14.89
C ARG A 332 -0.14 4.84 15.06
N LYS A 333 0.62 5.91 15.25
CA LYS A 333 0.16 7.27 15.37
C LYS A 333 0.80 8.14 14.29
N SER A 334 0.12 9.23 13.93
CA SER A 334 0.67 10.27 13.06
C SER A 334 1.04 9.73 11.67
N VAL A 335 0.04 9.29 10.88
CA VAL A 335 0.33 8.89 9.50
C VAL A 335 0.92 10.08 8.74
N GLY A 336 2.06 9.82 8.09
CA GLY A 336 2.80 10.78 7.32
C GLY A 336 3.22 10.21 5.98
N ILE A 337 3.55 11.10 5.04
CA ILE A 337 4.00 10.77 3.70
C ILE A 337 5.42 11.31 3.53
N TYR A 338 6.36 10.40 3.30
CA TYR A 338 7.71 10.70 2.86
C TYR A 338 7.73 10.86 1.35
N TYR A 339 8.66 11.66 0.83
CA TYR A 339 8.86 11.81 -0.61
C TYR A 339 10.34 11.79 -0.98
N LYS A 340 10.61 11.39 -2.21
CA LYS A 340 11.96 11.31 -2.77
C LYS A 340 11.92 11.46 -4.28
N GLU A 341 12.84 12.22 -4.84
CA GLU A 341 13.05 12.24 -6.28
C GLU A 341 13.73 10.95 -6.74
N VAL A 342 13.11 10.25 -7.69
CA VAL A 342 13.63 9.02 -8.28
C VAL A 342 14.72 9.38 -9.29
N LYS A 343 15.89 8.77 -9.14
CA LYS A 343 17.03 9.00 -10.03
C LYS A 343 17.16 7.88 -11.08
N GLU A 344 17.82 8.21 -12.18
CA GLU A 344 18.21 7.18 -13.15
C GLU A 344 19.18 6.17 -12.51
N GLY A 345 18.99 4.88 -12.77
CA GLY A 345 19.84 3.81 -12.28
C GLY A 345 19.67 3.50 -10.79
N GLU A 346 18.49 3.77 -10.20
CA GLU A 346 18.21 3.40 -8.80
C GLU A 346 18.60 1.95 -8.52
N THR A 347 19.20 1.77 -7.35
CA THR A 347 19.43 0.47 -6.71
C THR A 347 18.56 0.39 -5.46
N PRO A 348 18.31 -0.79 -4.88
CA PRO A 348 17.58 -0.86 -3.62
C PRO A 348 18.18 0.04 -2.53
N GLN A 349 19.51 0.14 -2.45
CA GLN A 349 20.22 0.95 -1.45
C GLN A 349 19.97 2.44 -1.69
N THR A 350 20.19 2.93 -2.93
CA THR A 350 19.97 4.35 -3.23
C THR A 350 18.50 4.72 -3.08
N PHE A 351 17.57 3.83 -3.42
CA PHE A 351 16.14 4.06 -3.22
C PHE A 351 15.74 4.10 -1.75
N ALA A 352 16.37 3.29 -0.89
CA ALA A 352 16.07 3.25 0.55
C ALA A 352 16.51 4.50 1.33
N GLU A 353 17.42 5.29 0.80
CA GLU A 353 18.09 6.38 1.48
C GLU A 353 17.56 7.76 1.08
N ASN A 354 17.80 8.75 1.96
CA ASN A 354 17.62 10.19 1.68
C ASN A 354 16.19 10.57 1.26
N TRP A 355 15.20 10.06 1.97
CA TRP A 355 13.81 10.47 1.85
C TRP A 355 13.58 11.78 2.61
N SER A 356 12.85 12.70 2.01
CA SER A 356 12.39 13.96 2.60
C SER A 356 11.07 13.80 3.33
N GLY A 357 10.73 14.73 4.19
CA GLY A 357 9.51 14.71 4.98
C GLY A 357 9.70 14.08 6.37
N PRO A 358 8.67 13.48 6.99
CA PRO A 358 7.34 13.26 6.41
C PRO A 358 6.43 14.49 6.47
N TYR A 359 5.56 14.66 5.49
CA TYR A 359 4.37 15.49 5.64
C TYR A 359 3.40 14.75 6.55
N ILE A 360 3.06 15.32 7.70
CA ILE A 360 2.14 14.70 8.66
C ILE A 360 0.69 15.01 8.26
N VAL A 361 -0.06 13.97 7.91
CA VAL A 361 -1.47 14.07 7.49
C VAL A 361 -2.40 14.25 8.69
N THR A 362 -2.15 13.53 9.75
CA THR A 362 -2.85 13.62 11.04
C THR A 362 -1.90 13.28 12.18
N ASP A 363 -2.13 13.84 13.37
CA ASP A 363 -1.41 13.51 14.61
C ASP A 363 -2.17 12.50 15.48
N MET A 364 -3.33 12.02 15.03
CA MET A 364 -4.17 11.04 15.71
C MET A 364 -3.60 9.61 15.57
N LEU A 365 -4.20 8.65 16.28
CA LEU A 365 -3.99 7.23 15.98
C LEU A 365 -4.36 6.98 14.52
N SER A 366 -3.48 6.31 13.80
CA SER A 366 -3.65 6.04 12.38
C SER A 366 -2.87 4.79 12.00
N ALA A 367 -3.48 3.88 11.26
CA ALA A 367 -2.85 2.63 10.92
C ALA A 367 -2.65 2.49 9.41
N TYR A 368 -3.48 1.73 8.74
CA TYR A 368 -3.33 1.44 7.33
C TYR A 368 -3.67 2.65 6.45
N SER A 369 -2.99 2.76 5.33
CA SER A 369 -3.24 3.80 4.34
C SER A 369 -2.95 3.30 2.93
N THR A 370 -3.65 3.86 1.96
CA THR A 370 -3.43 3.66 0.54
C THR A 370 -3.53 4.99 -0.20
N MET A 371 -2.86 5.10 -1.35
CA MET A 371 -2.91 6.31 -2.18
C MET A 371 -2.78 5.96 -3.67
N ILE A 372 -3.41 6.78 -4.49
CA ILE A 372 -3.34 6.74 -5.94
C ILE A 372 -3.21 8.16 -6.49
N GLN A 373 -2.57 8.32 -7.65
CA GLN A 373 -2.64 9.58 -8.38
C GLN A 373 -3.94 9.63 -9.18
N LEU A 374 -4.68 10.73 -9.03
CA LEU A 374 -5.86 11.03 -9.83
C LEU A 374 -5.45 11.62 -11.19
N ARG A 375 -6.33 11.53 -12.17
CA ARG A 375 -6.08 12.10 -13.51
C ARG A 375 -5.89 13.62 -13.54
N ASN A 376 -6.30 14.34 -12.52
CA ASN A 376 -6.07 15.78 -12.37
C ASN A 376 -4.73 16.10 -11.69
N GLY A 377 -3.92 15.08 -11.37
CA GLY A 377 -2.62 15.21 -10.73
C GLY A 377 -2.65 15.18 -9.19
N ASP A 378 -3.79 15.35 -8.54
CA ASP A 378 -3.92 15.24 -7.09
C ASP A 378 -3.64 13.81 -6.63
N ILE A 379 -3.25 13.67 -5.36
CA ILE A 379 -3.09 12.39 -4.69
C ILE A 379 -4.35 12.11 -3.86
N ALA A 380 -5.11 11.08 -4.23
CA ALA A 380 -6.16 10.55 -3.40
C ALA A 380 -5.53 9.70 -2.29
N PHE A 381 -5.74 10.10 -1.05
CA PHE A 381 -5.23 9.43 0.14
C PHE A 381 -6.38 8.92 0.99
N TYR A 382 -6.36 7.63 1.31
CA TYR A 382 -7.40 6.97 2.09
C TYR A 382 -6.76 6.17 3.22
N TYR A 383 -7.19 6.42 4.46
CA TYR A 383 -6.46 5.92 5.62
C TYR A 383 -7.36 5.72 6.83
N GLU A 384 -6.85 4.98 7.79
CA GLU A 384 -7.44 4.75 9.10
C GLU A 384 -7.08 5.86 10.08
N GLU A 385 -8.08 6.46 10.75
CA GLU A 385 -7.88 7.48 11.79
C GLU A 385 -8.76 7.19 13.01
N SER A 386 -8.25 7.37 14.23
CA SER A 386 -9.00 7.21 15.47
C SER A 386 -8.59 8.24 16.51
N ASP A 387 -9.56 8.78 17.23
CA ASP A 387 -9.34 9.64 18.39
C ASP A 387 -9.01 8.86 19.67
N GLY A 388 -8.97 7.52 19.59
CA GLY A 388 -8.73 6.64 20.72
C GLY A 388 -9.95 6.37 21.59
N SER A 389 -11.12 6.88 21.22
CA SER A 389 -12.39 6.62 21.94
C SER A 389 -12.87 5.18 21.78
N SER A 390 -12.40 4.48 20.74
CA SER A 390 -12.68 3.08 20.47
C SER A 390 -11.44 2.22 20.60
N GLN A 391 -11.59 1.08 21.24
CA GLN A 391 -10.53 0.09 21.38
C GLN A 391 -10.28 -0.72 20.10
N TYR A 392 -11.23 -0.82 19.18
CA TYR A 392 -11.23 -1.82 18.11
C TYR A 392 -11.35 -1.26 16.70
N GLY A 393 -11.56 0.03 16.51
CA GLY A 393 -11.89 0.55 15.21
C GLY A 393 -11.27 1.89 14.87
N TYR A 394 -11.33 2.16 13.59
CA TYR A 394 -10.92 3.41 12.99
C TYR A 394 -12.07 3.99 12.16
N ASP A 395 -12.11 5.29 12.04
CA ASP A 395 -12.79 5.95 10.94
C ASP A 395 -11.96 5.80 9.67
N MET A 396 -12.63 5.60 8.55
CA MET A 396 -11.99 5.50 7.25
C MET A 396 -12.08 6.86 6.57
N VAL A 397 -10.96 7.56 6.49
CA VAL A 397 -10.90 8.98 6.09
C VAL A 397 -10.24 9.10 4.72
N TYR A 398 -10.89 9.86 3.84
CA TYR A 398 -10.42 10.20 2.51
C TYR A 398 -10.06 11.68 2.42
N MET A 399 -9.02 11.99 1.64
CA MET A 399 -8.67 13.36 1.28
C MET A 399 -7.92 13.42 -0.05
N ASN A 400 -7.98 14.58 -0.71
CA ASN A 400 -7.09 14.92 -1.81
C ASN A 400 -5.90 15.72 -1.29
N LEU A 401 -4.71 15.37 -1.75
CA LEU A 401 -3.46 16.04 -1.42
C LEU A 401 -2.81 16.55 -2.70
N GLN A 402 -2.27 17.76 -2.67
CA GLN A 402 -1.49 18.31 -3.77
C GLN A 402 0.00 18.04 -3.53
N ILE A 403 0.75 17.78 -4.58
CA ILE A 403 2.20 17.54 -4.52
C ILE A 403 2.90 18.74 -3.89
N GLU A 404 2.49 19.95 -4.26
CA GLU A 404 2.99 21.21 -3.72
C GLU A 404 2.85 21.27 -2.19
N THR A 405 1.74 20.79 -1.66
CA THR A 405 1.50 20.74 -0.21
C THR A 405 2.39 19.69 0.47
N LEU A 406 2.48 18.49 -0.13
CA LEU A 406 3.28 17.38 0.42
C LEU A 406 4.77 17.71 0.47
N THR A 407 5.26 18.51 -0.49
CA THR A 407 6.68 18.80 -0.69
C THR A 407 7.06 20.21 -0.29
N ALA A 408 6.18 20.94 0.42
CA ALA A 408 6.39 22.33 0.80
C ALA A 408 6.77 23.28 -0.37
N GLY A 409 6.23 23.00 -1.57
CA GLY A 409 6.46 23.79 -2.78
C GLY A 409 7.75 23.44 -3.53
N GLU A 410 8.45 22.37 -3.17
CA GLU A 410 9.65 21.94 -3.91
C GLU A 410 9.30 21.34 -5.28
N TYR A 411 8.13 20.70 -5.38
CA TYR A 411 7.63 20.06 -6.59
C TYR A 411 6.17 20.40 -6.81
N ARG A 412 5.75 20.35 -8.08
CA ARG A 412 4.35 20.51 -8.48
C ARG A 412 3.89 19.39 -9.41
N SER A 413 2.58 19.27 -9.57
CA SER A 413 1.97 18.37 -10.54
C SER A 413 2.41 18.73 -11.96
N LYS A 414 2.67 17.70 -12.79
CA LYS A 414 3.03 17.88 -14.20
C LYS A 414 1.79 18.09 -15.06
#